data_01a3550df5b463d796f5ea0333ba3553
#
_entry.id   01a3550df5b463d796f5ea0333ba3553
#
_cell.length_a   1.000
_cell.length_b   1.000
_cell.length_c   1.000
_cell.angle_alpha   90.00
_cell.angle_beta   90.00
_cell.angle_gamma   90.00
#
_symmetry.space_group_name_H-M   'P 1'
#
loop_
_entity.id
_entity.type
_entity.pdbx_description
1 polymer ?
#
loop_
_entity_poly.entity_id
_entity_poly.type
_entity_poly.pdbx_seq_one_letter_code
_entity_poly.pdbx_strand_id
1 'polypeptide(L)'
;MHPLSVTLIQSNLVWENKAANLAQFEQKIQSQTAPGQLVILPEMFSTGFSMNPAQLAETMEGTTVQWMKTMAAQQKIILTGSVIIEEEGQFYNRLLWVLPNGTVAHYNKRHLFAFAGENQFYASGNKRLIASVNGWKINLQICYDLRFPVWARQQVQDAPEYDLLVYVANWPERRNHAWKTLLTARAIENQCYVIGVNRVGEDANGINHSGDTMLIDPLGQVVYHCAHEEAISTHILDPQHLQDIRQRFPFWKDADQFNIYHT
;
A
#
# COMPACT_ATOMS: atom_id res chain seq x y z
N MET A 1 -18.68 11.94 0.00
CA MET A 1 -17.91 10.81 0.59
C MET A 1 -18.68 10.26 1.79
N HIS A 2 -18.65 8.94 2.01
CA HIS A 2 -19.15 8.28 3.22
C HIS A 2 -17.96 7.83 4.07
N PRO A 3 -18.12 7.59 5.39
CA PRO A 3 -17.07 7.00 6.20
C PRO A 3 -16.49 5.74 5.52
N LEU A 4 -15.18 5.60 5.52
CA LEU A 4 -14.49 4.46 4.91
C LEU A 4 -13.83 3.64 6.02
N SER A 5 -14.26 2.40 6.20
CA SER A 5 -13.58 1.47 7.11
C SER A 5 -12.41 0.77 6.40
N VAL A 6 -11.24 0.82 7.05
CA VAL A 6 -10.00 0.24 6.54
C VAL A 6 -9.41 -0.74 7.54
N THR A 7 -9.01 -1.92 7.07
CA THR A 7 -8.30 -2.93 7.89
C THR A 7 -6.85 -3.01 7.44
N LEU A 8 -5.94 -2.84 8.39
CA LEU A 8 -4.50 -2.92 8.20
C LEU A 8 -4.00 -4.25 8.74
N ILE A 9 -3.27 -5.03 7.94
CA ILE A 9 -2.72 -6.32 8.36
C ILE A 9 -1.20 -6.26 8.35
N GLN A 10 -0.59 -6.11 9.53
CA GLN A 10 0.83 -6.26 9.76
C GLN A 10 1.13 -7.72 10.08
N SER A 11 1.94 -8.38 9.25
CA SER A 11 2.20 -9.81 9.38
C SER A 11 3.66 -10.16 9.15
N ASN A 12 4.10 -11.21 9.81
CA ASN A 12 5.32 -11.89 9.41
C ASN A 12 5.06 -12.67 8.12
N LEU A 13 5.99 -12.60 7.16
CA LEU A 13 5.85 -13.26 5.87
C LEU A 13 6.77 -14.48 5.84
N VAL A 14 6.21 -15.63 5.47
CA VAL A 14 6.98 -16.85 5.23
C VAL A 14 7.73 -16.68 3.90
N TRP A 15 9.06 -16.68 3.98
CA TRP A 15 9.92 -16.39 2.83
C TRP A 15 9.68 -17.36 1.66
N GLU A 16 9.41 -16.80 0.48
CA GLU A 16 9.19 -17.49 -0.80
C GLU A 16 8.17 -18.64 -0.76
N ASN A 17 7.22 -18.61 0.20
CA ASN A 17 6.21 -19.64 0.35
C ASN A 17 4.79 -19.07 0.18
N LYS A 18 4.33 -19.02 -1.08
CA LYS A 18 3.01 -18.49 -1.43
C LYS A 18 1.88 -19.21 -0.69
N ALA A 19 1.90 -20.55 -0.67
CA ALA A 19 0.82 -21.32 -0.07
C ALA A 19 0.66 -21.01 1.43
N ALA A 20 1.77 -20.96 2.17
CA ALA A 20 1.75 -20.62 3.60
C ALA A 20 1.27 -19.17 3.83
N ASN A 21 1.73 -18.22 3.02
CA ASN A 21 1.32 -16.83 3.14
C ASN A 21 -0.17 -16.64 2.79
N LEU A 22 -0.67 -17.25 1.73
CA LEU A 22 -2.09 -17.17 1.38
C LEU A 22 -2.97 -17.76 2.47
N ALA A 23 -2.61 -18.93 3.01
CA ALA A 23 -3.35 -19.57 4.09
C ALA A 23 -3.41 -18.71 5.36
N GLN A 24 -2.28 -18.11 5.78
CA GLN A 24 -2.27 -17.23 6.96
C GLN A 24 -3.09 -15.95 6.75
N PHE A 25 -3.04 -15.32 5.57
CA PHE A 25 -3.85 -14.14 5.30
C PHE A 25 -5.34 -14.47 5.18
N GLU A 26 -5.70 -15.62 4.61
CA GLU A 26 -7.07 -16.11 4.59
C GLU A 26 -7.62 -16.25 6.02
N GLN A 27 -6.89 -16.94 6.90
CA GLN A 27 -7.26 -17.07 8.31
C GLN A 27 -7.39 -15.69 8.99
N LYS A 28 -6.44 -14.78 8.77
CA LYS A 28 -6.46 -13.44 9.36
C LYS A 28 -7.66 -12.61 8.90
N ILE A 29 -8.01 -12.66 7.62
CA ILE A 29 -9.17 -11.94 7.07
C ILE A 29 -10.47 -12.56 7.58
N GLN A 30 -10.60 -13.89 7.55
CA GLN A 30 -11.80 -14.61 7.99
C GLN A 30 -12.05 -14.52 9.50
N SER A 31 -11.00 -14.32 10.31
CA SER A 31 -11.15 -14.14 11.77
C SER A 31 -11.78 -12.79 12.15
N GLN A 32 -11.87 -11.86 11.22
CA GLN A 32 -12.48 -10.57 11.49
C GLN A 32 -14.01 -10.68 11.41
N THR A 33 -14.70 -10.35 12.49
CA THR A 33 -16.18 -10.34 12.54
C THR A 33 -16.78 -9.25 11.65
N ALA A 34 -16.04 -8.16 11.44
CA ALA A 34 -16.40 -7.05 10.56
C ALA A 34 -15.13 -6.46 9.93
N PRO A 35 -14.58 -7.10 8.88
CA PRO A 35 -13.45 -6.51 8.18
C PRO A 35 -13.86 -5.17 7.58
N GLY A 36 -12.91 -4.25 7.48
CA GLY A 36 -13.14 -2.97 6.81
C GLY A 36 -13.51 -3.17 5.34
N GLN A 37 -14.13 -2.14 4.77
CA GLN A 37 -14.44 -2.14 3.34
C GLN A 37 -13.19 -2.26 2.46
N LEU A 38 -12.04 -1.77 2.95
CA LEU A 38 -10.73 -1.87 2.32
C LEU A 38 -9.78 -2.62 3.26
N VAL A 39 -9.24 -3.74 2.81
CA VAL A 39 -8.23 -4.53 3.53
C VAL A 39 -6.88 -4.38 2.83
N ILE A 40 -5.85 -4.01 3.59
CA ILE A 40 -4.52 -3.67 3.07
C ILE A 40 -3.50 -4.67 3.61
N LEU A 41 -2.84 -5.38 2.68
CA LEU A 41 -1.76 -6.33 2.92
C LEU A 41 -0.39 -5.69 2.63
N PRO A 42 0.72 -6.22 3.16
CA PRO A 42 2.07 -5.73 2.89
C PRO A 42 2.51 -5.82 1.41
N GLU A 43 3.69 -5.26 1.12
CA GLU A 43 4.40 -5.45 -0.15
C GLU A 43 4.81 -6.93 -0.31
N MET A 44 4.66 -7.47 -1.54
CA MET A 44 5.00 -8.86 -1.89
C MET A 44 4.50 -9.85 -0.82
N PHE A 45 3.25 -9.66 -0.37
CA PHE A 45 2.69 -10.35 0.78
C PHE A 45 2.70 -11.88 0.63
N SER A 46 2.70 -12.39 -0.59
CA SER A 46 2.71 -13.82 -0.87
C SER A 46 4.10 -14.47 -0.83
N THR A 47 5.18 -13.67 -0.92
CA THR A 47 6.56 -14.20 -1.09
C THR A 47 7.59 -13.58 -0.13
N GLY A 48 7.33 -12.38 0.40
CA GLY A 48 8.38 -11.51 0.93
C GLY A 48 9.12 -10.81 -0.20
N PHE A 49 10.00 -9.85 0.15
CA PHE A 49 10.75 -9.01 -0.80
C PHE A 49 11.91 -9.78 -1.41
N SER A 50 11.61 -10.68 -2.35
CA SER A 50 12.57 -11.58 -3.00
C SER A 50 13.10 -11.00 -4.32
N MET A 51 14.38 -11.29 -4.60
CA MET A 51 15.03 -11.01 -5.89
C MET A 51 15.05 -12.26 -6.80
N ASN A 52 14.12 -13.18 -6.64
CA ASN A 52 13.98 -14.40 -7.42
C ASN A 52 12.66 -14.45 -8.23
N PRO A 53 12.36 -13.41 -9.06
CA PRO A 53 11.10 -13.37 -9.77
C PRO A 53 10.93 -14.49 -10.79
N ALA A 54 12.02 -15.01 -11.36
CA ALA A 54 11.95 -16.11 -12.33
C ALA A 54 11.27 -17.39 -11.79
N GLN A 55 11.35 -17.63 -10.47
CA GLN A 55 10.70 -18.76 -9.82
C GLN A 55 9.37 -18.38 -9.15
N LEU A 56 9.21 -17.11 -8.76
CA LEU A 56 8.12 -16.66 -7.90
C LEU A 56 7.05 -15.87 -8.64
N ALA A 57 7.35 -15.34 -9.81
CA ALA A 57 6.35 -14.57 -10.55
C ALA A 57 5.17 -15.44 -10.98
N GLU A 58 4.06 -14.80 -11.12
CA GLU A 58 2.86 -15.37 -11.72
C GLU A 58 2.22 -14.32 -12.65
N THR A 59 1.36 -14.77 -13.55
CA THR A 59 0.61 -13.86 -14.41
C THR A 59 -0.57 -13.26 -13.66
N MET A 60 -1.31 -12.33 -14.29
CA MET A 60 -2.55 -11.79 -13.73
C MET A 60 -3.68 -12.83 -13.58
N GLU A 61 -3.49 -14.04 -14.11
CA GLU A 61 -4.39 -15.20 -13.92
C GLU A 61 -3.81 -16.22 -12.93
N GLY A 62 -2.72 -15.89 -12.24
CA GLY A 62 -2.03 -16.76 -11.31
C GLY A 62 -2.77 -16.99 -10.00
N THR A 63 -2.26 -17.93 -9.21
CA THR A 63 -2.89 -18.43 -7.98
C THR A 63 -3.17 -17.32 -6.96
N THR A 64 -2.22 -16.42 -6.74
CA THR A 64 -2.39 -15.32 -5.75
C THR A 64 -3.47 -14.34 -6.21
N VAL A 65 -3.51 -14.00 -7.51
CA VAL A 65 -4.53 -13.10 -8.05
C VAL A 65 -5.92 -13.72 -7.94
N GLN A 66 -6.05 -15.01 -8.26
CA GLN A 66 -7.33 -15.73 -8.11
C GLN A 66 -7.77 -15.83 -6.65
N TRP A 67 -6.82 -16.08 -5.73
CA TRP A 67 -7.08 -16.05 -4.30
C TRP A 67 -7.58 -14.67 -3.86
N MET A 68 -6.94 -13.58 -4.27
CA MET A 68 -7.39 -12.22 -3.96
C MET A 68 -8.82 -11.95 -4.47
N LYS A 69 -9.13 -12.36 -5.72
CA LYS A 69 -10.49 -12.24 -6.29
C LYS A 69 -11.52 -13.01 -5.47
N THR A 70 -11.18 -14.24 -5.06
CA THR A 70 -12.03 -15.10 -4.24
C THR A 70 -12.29 -14.49 -2.87
N MET A 71 -11.25 -14.04 -2.18
CA MET A 71 -11.36 -13.41 -0.87
C MET A 71 -12.17 -12.11 -0.93
N ALA A 72 -11.89 -11.25 -1.92
CA ALA A 72 -12.64 -10.01 -2.12
C ALA A 72 -14.14 -10.27 -2.32
N ALA A 73 -14.51 -11.26 -3.12
CA ALA A 73 -15.90 -11.63 -3.37
C ALA A 73 -16.59 -12.24 -2.14
N GLN A 74 -15.94 -13.19 -1.48
CA GLN A 74 -16.51 -13.91 -0.32
C GLN A 74 -16.73 -12.99 0.87
N GLN A 75 -15.75 -12.13 1.17
CA GLN A 75 -15.79 -11.21 2.30
C GLN A 75 -16.46 -9.87 1.96
N LYS A 76 -16.80 -9.64 0.69
CA LYS A 76 -17.38 -8.38 0.16
C LYS A 76 -16.50 -7.16 0.48
N ILE A 77 -15.20 -7.32 0.36
CA ILE A 77 -14.17 -6.30 0.65
C ILE A 77 -13.42 -5.91 -0.62
N ILE A 78 -12.80 -4.76 -0.58
CA ILE A 78 -11.71 -4.42 -1.50
C ILE A 78 -10.43 -4.92 -0.87
N LEU A 79 -9.64 -5.70 -1.62
CA LEU A 79 -8.39 -6.26 -1.15
C LEU A 79 -7.22 -5.66 -1.94
N THR A 80 -6.20 -5.17 -1.23
CA THR A 80 -5.00 -4.59 -1.86
C THR A 80 -3.73 -5.07 -1.18
N GLY A 81 -2.68 -5.25 -1.96
CA GLY A 81 -1.35 -5.67 -1.56
C GLY A 81 -0.51 -5.89 -2.81
N SER A 82 0.83 -5.93 -2.71
CA SER A 82 1.63 -6.18 -3.92
C SER A 82 2.08 -7.62 -4.04
N VAL A 83 2.29 -8.04 -5.28
CA VAL A 83 2.70 -9.38 -5.69
C VAL A 83 3.75 -9.29 -6.81
N ILE A 84 4.49 -10.37 -7.04
CA ILE A 84 5.43 -10.48 -8.14
C ILE A 84 4.66 -10.96 -9.38
N ILE A 85 4.53 -10.09 -10.39
CA ILE A 85 3.81 -10.40 -11.64
C ILE A 85 4.79 -10.43 -12.81
N GLU A 86 4.64 -11.45 -13.65
CA GLU A 86 5.24 -11.51 -14.98
C GLU A 86 4.23 -11.05 -16.02
N GLU A 87 4.64 -10.16 -16.89
CA GLU A 87 3.87 -9.68 -18.02
C GLU A 87 4.82 -9.31 -19.17
N GLU A 88 4.57 -9.85 -20.35
CA GLU A 88 5.36 -9.59 -21.56
C GLU A 88 6.87 -9.83 -21.41
N GLY A 89 7.24 -10.86 -20.63
CA GLY A 89 8.63 -11.25 -20.37
C GLY A 89 9.35 -10.34 -19.39
N GLN A 90 8.65 -9.47 -18.69
CA GLN A 90 9.18 -8.61 -17.63
C GLN A 90 8.54 -8.92 -16.28
N PHE A 91 9.28 -8.71 -15.21
CA PHE A 91 8.78 -8.90 -13.86
C PHE A 91 8.48 -7.55 -13.19
N TYR A 92 7.39 -7.48 -12.44
CA TYR A 92 6.94 -6.28 -11.75
C TYR A 92 6.63 -6.57 -10.28
N ASN A 93 7.02 -5.66 -9.39
CA ASN A 93 6.43 -5.52 -8.08
C ASN A 93 5.11 -4.76 -8.29
N ARG A 94 3.99 -5.50 -8.35
CA ARG A 94 2.68 -4.98 -8.76
C ARG A 94 1.71 -4.96 -7.60
N LEU A 95 1.26 -3.78 -7.21
CA LEU A 95 0.16 -3.62 -6.27
C LEU A 95 -1.16 -3.84 -7.01
N LEU A 96 -2.01 -4.69 -6.45
CA LEU A 96 -3.33 -5.01 -6.97
C LEU A 96 -4.40 -4.32 -6.13
N TRP A 97 -5.42 -3.81 -6.81
CA TRP A 97 -6.66 -3.30 -6.23
C TRP A 97 -7.79 -4.16 -6.73
N VAL A 98 -8.27 -5.08 -5.86
CA VAL A 98 -9.23 -6.11 -6.24
C VAL A 98 -10.58 -5.79 -5.63
N LEU A 99 -11.59 -5.59 -6.49
CA LEU A 99 -12.97 -5.31 -6.08
C LEU A 99 -13.75 -6.60 -5.81
N PRO A 100 -14.84 -6.55 -5.01
CA PRO A 100 -15.69 -7.71 -4.73
C PRO A 100 -16.30 -8.37 -5.97
N ASN A 101 -16.47 -7.63 -7.05
CA ASN A 101 -16.98 -8.12 -8.33
C ASN A 101 -15.91 -8.79 -9.22
N GLY A 102 -14.69 -8.93 -8.72
CA GLY A 102 -13.56 -9.53 -9.45
C GLY A 102 -12.80 -8.58 -10.36
N THR A 103 -13.22 -7.32 -10.49
CA THR A 103 -12.46 -6.30 -11.23
C THR A 103 -11.13 -6.02 -10.54
N VAL A 104 -10.05 -5.95 -11.30
CA VAL A 104 -8.69 -5.69 -10.81
C VAL A 104 -8.12 -4.46 -11.52
N ALA A 105 -7.69 -3.48 -10.74
CA ALA A 105 -6.78 -2.43 -11.19
C ALA A 105 -5.40 -2.66 -10.58
N HIS A 106 -4.34 -2.08 -11.16
CA HIS A 106 -2.99 -2.33 -10.67
C HIS A 106 -2.07 -1.12 -10.80
N TYR A 107 -1.04 -1.12 -9.97
CA TYR A 107 0.07 -0.18 -9.98
C TYR A 107 1.39 -0.95 -9.98
N ASN A 108 2.25 -0.71 -10.97
CA ASN A 108 3.63 -1.21 -10.98
C ASN A 108 4.53 -0.23 -10.22
N LYS A 109 5.30 -0.72 -9.26
CA LYS A 109 6.23 0.08 -8.47
C LYS A 109 7.08 0.98 -9.36
N ARG A 110 7.07 2.28 -9.09
CA ARG A 110 7.82 3.26 -9.88
C ARG A 110 9.29 3.25 -9.54
N HIS A 111 9.62 3.31 -8.24
CA HIS A 111 10.98 3.43 -7.77
C HIS A 111 11.47 2.09 -7.22
N LEU A 112 12.31 1.45 -8.00
CA LEU A 112 12.91 0.17 -7.62
C LEU A 112 14.06 0.40 -6.64
N PHE A 113 14.14 -0.42 -5.59
CA PHE A 113 15.15 -0.29 -4.54
C PHE A 113 16.51 -0.84 -5.02
N ALA A 114 17.24 -0.01 -5.80
CA ALA A 114 18.51 -0.38 -6.42
C ALA A 114 19.58 -0.80 -5.41
N PHE A 115 19.53 -0.28 -4.16
CA PHE A 115 20.45 -0.69 -3.10
C PHE A 115 20.38 -2.20 -2.78
N ALA A 116 19.20 -2.82 -2.95
CA ALA A 116 19.01 -4.27 -2.83
C ALA A 116 19.03 -4.99 -4.19
N GLY A 117 19.34 -4.30 -5.28
CA GLY A 117 19.41 -4.89 -6.61
C GLY A 117 18.04 -5.07 -7.29
N GLU A 118 16.93 -4.53 -6.75
CA GLU A 118 15.60 -4.71 -7.32
C GLU A 118 15.52 -4.32 -8.80
N ASN A 119 16.23 -3.26 -9.19
CA ASN A 119 16.31 -2.78 -10.58
C ASN A 119 17.04 -3.72 -11.56
N GLN A 120 17.69 -4.78 -11.07
CA GLN A 120 18.31 -5.80 -11.92
C GLN A 120 17.33 -6.90 -12.30
N PHE A 121 16.25 -7.05 -11.55
CA PHE A 121 15.30 -8.15 -11.67
C PHE A 121 13.89 -7.69 -12.06
N TYR A 122 13.51 -6.46 -11.73
CA TYR A 122 12.17 -5.93 -11.93
C TYR A 122 12.17 -4.72 -12.85
N ALA A 123 11.10 -4.56 -13.59
CA ALA A 123 10.84 -3.37 -14.39
C ALA A 123 10.05 -2.32 -13.58
N SER A 124 10.36 -1.05 -13.82
CA SER A 124 9.65 0.08 -13.18
C SER A 124 8.34 0.41 -13.87
N GLY A 125 7.33 0.81 -13.09
CA GLY A 125 6.12 1.41 -13.61
C GLY A 125 6.29 2.88 -13.98
N ASN A 126 5.34 3.41 -14.74
CA ASN A 126 5.33 4.82 -15.17
C ASN A 126 3.98 5.50 -15.01
N LYS A 127 2.98 4.83 -14.42
CA LYS A 127 1.63 5.35 -14.24
C LYS A 127 1.23 5.26 -12.78
N ARG A 128 0.65 6.32 -12.22
CA ARG A 128 0.01 6.28 -10.90
C ARG A 128 -1.35 5.59 -11.00
N LEU A 129 -1.76 4.93 -9.94
CA LEU A 129 -3.11 4.42 -9.76
C LEU A 129 -3.81 5.23 -8.67
N ILE A 130 -4.86 5.95 -9.05
CA ILE A 130 -5.79 6.57 -8.13
C ILE A 130 -7.12 5.82 -8.25
N ALA A 131 -7.35 4.94 -7.27
CA ALA A 131 -8.58 4.15 -7.18
C ALA A 131 -9.70 4.98 -6.54
N SER A 132 -10.95 4.56 -6.74
CA SER A 132 -12.11 5.24 -6.16
C SER A 132 -13.04 4.26 -5.46
N VAL A 133 -13.49 4.60 -4.24
CA VAL A 133 -14.47 3.85 -3.46
C VAL A 133 -15.29 4.79 -2.57
N ASN A 134 -16.61 4.68 -2.59
CA ASN A 134 -17.53 5.47 -1.73
C ASN A 134 -17.29 6.99 -1.76
N GLY A 135 -16.81 7.50 -2.90
CA GLY A 135 -16.45 8.90 -3.08
C GLY A 135 -15.04 9.28 -2.61
N TRP A 136 -14.27 8.37 -2.01
CA TRP A 136 -12.85 8.53 -1.71
C TRP A 136 -12.01 8.29 -2.95
N LYS A 137 -10.97 9.11 -3.14
CA LYS A 137 -9.91 8.91 -4.11
C LYS A 137 -8.65 8.45 -3.38
N ILE A 138 -8.09 7.32 -3.78
CA ILE A 138 -7.01 6.63 -3.06
C ILE A 138 -5.82 6.44 -3.98
N ASN A 139 -4.70 7.08 -3.66
CA ASN A 139 -3.44 6.90 -4.36
C ASN A 139 -2.68 5.71 -3.74
N LEU A 140 -2.24 4.77 -4.58
CA LEU A 140 -1.60 3.53 -4.15
C LEU A 140 -0.13 3.52 -4.56
N GLN A 141 0.76 3.28 -3.60
CA GLN A 141 2.20 3.27 -3.79
C GLN A 141 2.88 2.13 -3.03
N ILE A 142 4.13 1.81 -3.39
CA ILE A 142 4.87 0.69 -2.84
C ILE A 142 6.19 1.16 -2.23
N CYS A 143 6.35 0.95 -0.93
CA CYS A 143 7.58 0.96 -0.16
C CYS A 143 8.56 2.11 -0.52
N TYR A 144 9.52 1.87 -1.38
CA TYR A 144 10.58 2.81 -1.74
C TYR A 144 10.05 4.09 -2.42
N ASP A 145 8.84 4.04 -3.03
CA ASP A 145 8.16 5.22 -3.57
C ASP A 145 8.00 6.32 -2.50
N LEU A 146 7.89 5.94 -1.22
CA LEU A 146 7.80 6.87 -0.10
C LEU A 146 8.96 7.88 -0.04
N ARG A 147 10.15 7.53 -0.53
CA ARG A 147 11.30 8.43 -0.56
C ARG A 147 11.25 9.53 -1.62
N PHE A 148 10.30 9.44 -2.54
CA PHE A 148 10.21 10.31 -3.71
C PHE A 148 8.97 11.20 -3.64
N PRO A 149 9.05 12.38 -2.99
CA PRO A 149 7.89 13.24 -2.71
C PRO A 149 7.15 13.67 -3.98
N VAL A 150 7.87 13.92 -5.06
CA VAL A 150 7.26 14.39 -6.32
C VAL A 150 6.27 13.37 -6.88
N TRP A 151 6.56 12.05 -6.74
CA TRP A 151 5.68 11.00 -7.21
C TRP A 151 4.37 10.92 -6.41
N ALA A 152 4.45 11.20 -5.10
CA ALA A 152 3.30 11.23 -4.21
C ALA A 152 2.57 12.57 -4.21
N ARG A 153 3.22 13.67 -4.64
CA ARG A 153 2.64 15.01 -4.56
C ARG A 153 1.35 15.11 -5.36
N GLN A 154 0.31 15.67 -4.75
CA GLN A 154 -0.96 15.95 -5.42
C GLN A 154 -0.75 16.95 -6.56
N GLN A 155 -1.28 16.61 -7.73
CA GLN A 155 -1.40 17.55 -8.85
C GLN A 155 -2.78 18.22 -8.73
N VAL A 156 -2.78 19.42 -8.16
CA VAL A 156 -4.00 20.15 -7.90
C VAL A 156 -4.42 20.93 -9.16
N GLN A 157 -5.65 20.70 -9.61
CA GLN A 157 -6.31 21.55 -10.61
C GLN A 157 -7.41 22.37 -9.90
N ASP A 158 -8.63 21.87 -9.86
CA ASP A 158 -9.76 22.53 -9.19
C ASP A 158 -9.98 22.01 -7.76
N ALA A 159 -9.39 20.85 -7.43
CA ALA A 159 -9.51 20.20 -6.14
C ALA A 159 -8.31 19.28 -5.88
N PRO A 160 -8.10 18.84 -4.61
CA PRO A 160 -7.13 17.79 -4.30
C PRO A 160 -7.38 16.53 -5.12
N GLU A 161 -6.30 15.93 -5.63
CA GLU A 161 -6.35 14.78 -6.55
C GLU A 161 -6.78 13.50 -5.85
N TYR A 162 -6.42 13.34 -4.56
CA TYR A 162 -6.77 12.19 -3.74
C TYR A 162 -6.97 12.56 -2.26
N ASP A 163 -7.60 11.66 -1.51
CA ASP A 163 -8.03 11.84 -0.13
C ASP A 163 -7.26 10.95 0.85
N LEU A 164 -6.79 9.81 0.35
CA LEU A 164 -6.01 8.81 1.06
C LEU A 164 -4.81 8.40 0.22
N LEU A 165 -3.65 8.29 0.86
CA LEU A 165 -2.42 7.77 0.26
C LEU A 165 -2.01 6.51 1.01
N VAL A 166 -1.83 5.40 0.29
CA VAL A 166 -1.50 4.09 0.84
C VAL A 166 -0.12 3.65 0.37
N TYR A 167 0.70 3.22 1.32
CA TYR A 167 1.97 2.54 1.09
C TYR A 167 1.94 1.14 1.65
N VAL A 168 2.28 0.14 0.83
CA VAL A 168 2.55 -1.23 1.28
C VAL A 168 4.04 -1.49 1.25
N ALA A 169 4.61 -2.18 2.26
CA ALA A 169 6.06 -2.24 2.40
C ALA A 169 6.62 -3.54 2.98
N ASN A 170 7.90 -3.80 2.63
CA ASN A 170 8.89 -4.57 3.39
C ASN A 170 10.01 -3.60 3.81
N TRP A 171 9.71 -2.71 4.75
CA TRP A 171 10.63 -1.65 5.18
C TRP A 171 11.41 -2.08 6.42
N PRO A 172 12.75 -2.20 6.33
CA PRO A 172 13.57 -2.70 7.43
C PRO A 172 13.60 -1.79 8.66
N GLU A 173 13.67 -2.39 9.85
CA GLU A 173 13.73 -1.72 11.15
C GLU A 173 14.87 -0.69 11.23
N ARG A 174 16.06 -1.01 10.72
CA ARG A 174 17.21 -0.08 10.70
C ARG A 174 16.96 1.24 9.98
N ARG A 175 15.85 1.36 9.26
CA ARG A 175 15.42 2.57 8.55
C ARG A 175 14.03 3.05 8.99
N ASN A 176 13.50 2.57 10.12
CA ASN A 176 12.15 2.86 10.58
C ASN A 176 11.91 4.35 10.86
N HIS A 177 12.94 5.08 11.30
CA HIS A 177 12.84 6.53 11.46
C HIS A 177 12.42 7.23 10.17
N ALA A 178 13.05 6.87 9.04
CA ALA A 178 12.67 7.43 7.74
C ALA A 178 11.24 7.03 7.32
N TRP A 179 10.83 5.78 7.60
CA TRP A 179 9.47 5.31 7.33
C TRP A 179 8.43 6.18 8.05
N LYS A 180 8.52 6.29 9.36
CA LYS A 180 7.59 7.06 10.19
C LYS A 180 7.58 8.54 9.83
N THR A 181 8.75 9.15 9.69
CA THR A 181 8.89 10.57 9.38
C THR A 181 8.31 10.91 8.00
N LEU A 182 8.62 10.10 6.98
CA LEU A 182 8.14 10.36 5.63
C LEU A 182 6.65 10.11 5.47
N LEU A 183 6.07 9.10 6.12
CA LEU A 183 4.61 8.91 6.12
C LEU A 183 3.91 10.12 6.71
N THR A 184 4.40 10.65 7.83
CA THR A 184 3.85 11.86 8.47
C THR A 184 3.99 13.07 7.55
N ALA A 185 5.16 13.26 6.92
CA ALA A 185 5.37 14.35 5.97
C ALA A 185 4.39 14.28 4.78
N ARG A 186 4.14 13.07 4.24
CA ARG A 186 3.17 12.88 3.14
C ARG A 186 1.76 13.28 3.53
N ALA A 187 1.34 13.01 4.77
CA ALA A 187 0.03 13.42 5.28
C ALA A 187 -0.10 14.95 5.34
N ILE A 188 0.89 15.62 5.93
CA ILE A 188 0.91 17.07 6.12
C ILE A 188 0.94 17.80 4.78
N GLU A 189 1.91 17.47 3.92
CA GLU A 189 2.14 18.19 2.66
C GLU A 189 1.02 18.01 1.63
N ASN A 190 0.29 16.87 1.68
CA ASN A 190 -0.81 16.58 0.77
C ASN A 190 -2.18 16.80 1.39
N GLN A 191 -2.26 17.17 2.67
CA GLN A 191 -3.52 17.33 3.41
C GLN A 191 -4.48 16.17 3.16
N CYS A 192 -4.00 14.93 3.36
CA CYS A 192 -4.74 13.68 3.16
C CYS A 192 -4.46 12.70 4.29
N TYR A 193 -5.32 11.70 4.46
CA TYR A 193 -4.96 10.55 5.28
C TYR A 193 -3.80 9.79 4.65
N VAL A 194 -2.92 9.22 5.48
CA VAL A 194 -1.84 8.34 5.02
C VAL A 194 -1.87 7.04 5.80
N ILE A 195 -1.79 5.94 5.07
CA ILE A 195 -1.65 4.59 5.61
C ILE A 195 -0.34 4.00 5.10
N GLY A 196 0.49 3.51 6.03
CA GLY A 196 1.64 2.69 5.72
C GLY A 196 1.47 1.30 6.33
N VAL A 197 1.32 0.26 5.52
CA VAL A 197 1.25 -1.13 5.98
C VAL A 197 2.57 -1.82 5.68
N ASN A 198 3.25 -2.28 6.73
CA ASN A 198 4.55 -2.94 6.63
C ASN A 198 4.47 -4.38 7.16
N ARG A 199 5.40 -5.23 6.72
CA ARG A 199 5.61 -6.52 7.36
C ARG A 199 6.32 -6.36 8.71
N VAL A 200 6.27 -7.41 9.55
CA VAL A 200 7.04 -7.57 10.79
C VAL A 200 7.88 -8.85 10.74
N GLY A 201 8.87 -8.96 11.61
CA GLY A 201 9.73 -10.14 11.76
C GLY A 201 10.96 -10.14 10.85
N GLU A 202 11.80 -11.15 11.02
CA GLU A 202 13.02 -11.33 10.25
C GLU A 202 12.72 -12.00 8.90
N ASP A 203 13.40 -11.58 7.83
CA ASP A 203 13.37 -12.27 6.55
C ASP A 203 14.52 -13.30 6.42
N ALA A 204 14.52 -14.09 5.34
CA ALA A 204 15.54 -15.10 5.13
C ALA A 204 16.96 -14.54 4.89
N ASN A 205 17.10 -13.24 4.72
CA ASN A 205 18.38 -12.55 4.62
C ASN A 205 18.87 -12.00 5.97
N GLY A 206 18.20 -12.34 7.08
CA GLY A 206 18.52 -11.84 8.42
C GLY A 206 18.18 -10.36 8.63
N ILE A 207 17.26 -9.82 7.83
CA ILE A 207 16.85 -8.42 7.95
C ILE A 207 15.60 -8.33 8.81
N ASN A 208 15.72 -7.65 9.95
CA ASN A 208 14.59 -7.38 10.84
C ASN A 208 13.70 -6.26 10.30
N HIS A 209 12.40 -6.47 10.46
CA HIS A 209 11.34 -5.52 10.14
C HIS A 209 10.51 -5.29 11.40
N SER A 210 10.45 -4.05 11.86
CA SER A 210 9.70 -3.68 13.07
C SER A 210 8.19 -3.55 12.84
N GLY A 211 7.72 -3.68 11.60
CA GLY A 211 6.37 -3.29 11.26
C GLY A 211 6.26 -1.77 11.17
N ASP A 212 5.94 -1.12 12.28
CA ASP A 212 5.65 0.32 12.30
C ASP A 212 4.53 0.68 11.31
N THR A 213 3.50 -0.19 11.21
CA THR A 213 2.29 0.11 10.45
C THR A 213 1.58 1.29 11.09
N MET A 214 1.18 2.26 10.26
CA MET A 214 0.63 3.52 10.74
C MET A 214 -0.61 3.95 9.96
N LEU A 215 -1.53 4.62 10.67
CA LEU A 215 -2.56 5.49 10.11
C LEU A 215 -2.32 6.91 10.63
N ILE A 216 -2.28 7.88 9.73
CA ILE A 216 -1.96 9.27 10.02
C ILE A 216 -3.06 10.14 9.42
N ASP A 217 -3.51 11.14 10.18
CA ASP A 217 -4.54 12.09 9.75
C ASP A 217 -3.96 13.21 8.86
N PRO A 218 -4.81 14.03 8.21
CA PRO A 218 -4.34 15.10 7.31
C PRO A 218 -3.54 16.23 7.98
N LEU A 219 -3.49 16.27 9.32
CA LEU A 219 -2.64 17.19 10.09
C LEU A 219 -1.30 16.56 10.51
N GLY A 220 -1.06 15.29 10.15
CA GLY A 220 0.13 14.55 10.53
C GLY A 220 0.06 13.92 11.91
N GLN A 221 -1.13 13.88 12.55
CA GLN A 221 -1.30 13.20 13.82
C GLN A 221 -1.40 11.69 13.61
N VAL A 222 -0.67 10.93 14.43
CA VAL A 222 -0.69 9.48 14.38
C VAL A 222 -1.97 8.99 15.06
N VAL A 223 -2.89 8.44 14.24
CA VAL A 223 -4.15 7.86 14.71
C VAL A 223 -3.96 6.41 15.18
N TYR A 224 -3.07 5.67 14.51
CA TYR A 224 -2.71 4.31 14.85
C TYR A 224 -1.23 4.05 14.55
N HIS A 225 -0.60 3.26 15.40
CA HIS A 225 0.77 2.76 15.21
C HIS A 225 0.92 1.41 15.90
N CYS A 226 1.51 0.45 15.21
CA CYS A 226 1.85 -0.86 15.77
C CYS A 226 3.25 -1.27 15.33
N ALA A 227 4.05 -1.78 16.28
CA ALA A 227 5.43 -2.22 16.01
C ALA A 227 5.76 -3.51 16.77
N HIS A 228 6.70 -4.28 16.21
CA HIS A 228 7.30 -5.49 16.78
C HIS A 228 6.39 -6.69 17.01
N GLU A 229 5.14 -6.64 16.57
CA GLU A 229 4.18 -7.74 16.68
C GLU A 229 3.32 -7.85 15.43
N GLU A 230 2.72 -8.99 15.21
CA GLU A 230 1.66 -9.13 14.22
C GLU A 230 0.39 -8.44 14.72
N ALA A 231 -0.29 -7.74 13.83
CA ALA A 231 -1.49 -7.02 14.19
C ALA A 231 -2.51 -6.94 13.04
N ILE A 232 -3.78 -6.97 13.43
CA ILE A 232 -4.90 -6.65 12.55
C ILE A 232 -5.70 -5.56 13.24
N SER A 233 -5.85 -4.43 12.57
CA SER A 233 -6.59 -3.30 13.14
C SER A 233 -7.53 -2.68 12.11
N THR A 234 -8.74 -2.35 12.54
CA THR A 234 -9.77 -1.73 11.69
C THR A 234 -10.08 -0.33 12.19
N HIS A 235 -10.05 0.64 11.29
CA HIS A 235 -10.26 2.06 11.57
C HIS A 235 -11.29 2.64 10.61
N ILE A 236 -12.00 3.68 11.06
CA ILE A 236 -12.94 4.43 10.23
C ILE A 236 -12.31 5.78 9.90
N LEU A 237 -12.12 6.05 8.61
CA LEU A 237 -11.71 7.36 8.12
C LEU A 237 -12.94 8.27 8.03
N ASP A 238 -12.85 9.43 8.67
CA ASP A 238 -13.93 10.41 8.68
C ASP A 238 -13.76 11.42 7.53
N PRO A 239 -14.68 11.43 6.53
CA PRO A 239 -14.61 12.38 5.44
C PRO A 239 -14.87 13.82 5.89
N GLN A 240 -15.67 14.03 6.97
CA GLN A 240 -15.94 15.36 7.47
C GLN A 240 -14.69 16.00 8.05
N HIS A 241 -13.92 15.25 8.85
CA HIS A 241 -12.63 15.69 9.39
C HIS A 241 -11.67 16.14 8.28
N LEU A 242 -11.55 15.35 7.20
CA LEU A 242 -10.73 15.73 6.04
C LEU A 242 -11.20 17.02 5.38
N GLN A 243 -12.51 17.16 5.17
CA GLN A 243 -13.09 18.36 4.55
C GLN A 243 -12.91 19.60 5.42
N ASP A 244 -13.13 19.50 6.72
CA ASP A 244 -12.97 20.61 7.67
C ASP A 244 -11.53 21.13 7.69
N ILE A 245 -10.55 20.21 7.66
CA ILE A 245 -9.13 20.58 7.59
C ILE A 245 -8.84 21.33 6.29
N ARG A 246 -9.26 20.79 5.15
CA ARG A 246 -9.03 21.40 3.83
C ARG A 246 -9.75 22.73 3.63
N GLN A 247 -10.90 22.93 4.30
CA GLN A 247 -11.62 24.21 4.28
C GLN A 247 -10.96 25.24 5.21
N ARG A 248 -10.59 24.81 6.43
CA ARG A 248 -9.99 25.67 7.43
C ARG A 248 -8.58 26.11 7.04
N PHE A 249 -7.83 25.21 6.40
CA PHE A 249 -6.45 25.40 5.98
C PHE A 249 -6.29 25.05 4.49
N PRO A 250 -6.72 25.91 3.58
CA PRO A 250 -6.74 25.57 2.14
C PRO A 250 -5.35 25.66 1.47
N PHE A 251 -4.28 25.15 2.12
CA PHE A 251 -2.90 25.22 1.65
C PHE A 251 -2.69 24.53 0.29
N TRP A 252 -3.54 23.55 -0.03
CA TRP A 252 -3.52 22.89 -1.33
C TRP A 252 -3.75 23.85 -2.50
N LYS A 253 -4.40 25.03 -2.28
CA LYS A 253 -4.64 26.04 -3.31
C LYS A 253 -3.38 26.78 -3.72
N ASP A 254 -2.38 26.82 -2.84
CA ASP A 254 -1.11 27.50 -3.04
C ASP A 254 -0.04 26.54 -3.62
N ALA A 255 -0.43 25.31 -3.94
CA ALA A 255 0.49 24.29 -4.43
C ALA A 255 1.00 24.62 -5.84
N ASP A 256 2.31 24.42 -6.04
CA ASP A 256 2.94 24.53 -7.35
C ASP A 256 2.38 23.51 -8.34
N GLN A 257 2.30 23.88 -9.60
CA GLN A 257 2.05 22.96 -10.71
C GLN A 257 3.38 22.43 -11.24
N PHE A 258 3.43 21.14 -11.54
CA PHE A 258 4.64 20.50 -12.05
C PHE A 258 4.31 19.34 -13.00
N ASN A 259 5.27 18.97 -13.83
CA ASN A 259 5.20 17.81 -14.70
C ASN A 259 6.29 16.81 -14.35
N ILE A 260 5.94 15.52 -14.36
CA ILE A 260 6.88 14.41 -14.20
C ILE A 260 7.23 13.88 -15.59
N TYR A 261 8.48 14.07 -15.99
CA TYR A 261 8.99 13.51 -17.24
C TYR A 261 9.50 12.10 -17.00
N HIS A 262 9.12 11.19 -17.88
CA HIS A 262 9.60 9.81 -17.87
C HIS A 262 10.86 9.75 -18.74
N THR A 263 11.97 9.38 -18.14
CA THR A 263 13.23 9.08 -18.84
C THR A 263 13.30 7.61 -19.13
#